data_92a038648e5ed90428b8cae6b1e3dc5b
#
_entry.id   92a038648e5ed90428b8cae6b1e3dc5b
#
_cell.length_a   1.000
_cell.length_b   1.000
_cell.length_c   1.000
_cell.angle_alpha   90.00
_cell.angle_beta   90.00
_cell.angle_gamma   90.00
#
_symmetry.space_group_name_H-M   'P 1'
#
loop_
_entity.id
_entity.type
_entity.pdbx_description
1 polymer ?
#
loop_
_entity_poly.entity_id
_entity_poly.type
_entity_poly.pdbx_seq_one_letter_code
_entity_poly.pdbx_strand_id
1 'polypeptide(L)'
;MTAKDKLPQMMPNTEAQGFTARESWRIFGIMAEFVEGTERLKPIRPAVSIFGSARTAPDHPYYEKTERIARQLSDAGFSVISGGGPGIMEAANKGAYFGKSPSVGLNIQLPMEQQANPYQDISQTFQHFFARKFMFVKFAIAYVVMPGGFGTLDELLEAMTLIQTGKSRKIPVILVESAFWNGLLDWFKTTLVSEGMIHPNDMNLIQVIDEPEKVVDAIFNHYQTRGFLPLPEEHELMLNL
;
A
#
# COMPACT_ATOMS: atom_id res chain seq x y z
N MET A 1 -35.60 9.00 29.44
CA MET A 1 -34.34 8.24 29.46
C MET A 1 -33.23 9.19 28.98
N THR A 2 -32.36 9.60 29.89
CA THR A 2 -31.22 10.47 29.57
C THR A 2 -30.04 9.61 29.11
N ALA A 3 -29.09 10.19 28.37
CA ALA A 3 -27.92 9.46 27.87
C ALA A 3 -27.09 8.78 28.98
N LYS A 4 -27.22 9.24 30.23
CA LYS A 4 -26.56 8.65 31.41
C LYS A 4 -27.06 7.25 31.77
N ASP A 5 -28.28 6.88 31.38
CA ASP A 5 -28.87 5.57 31.68
C ASP A 5 -28.45 4.47 30.69
N LYS A 6 -27.62 4.80 29.69
CA LYS A 6 -27.27 3.90 28.57
C LYS A 6 -25.88 3.25 28.66
N LEU A 7 -25.03 3.70 29.56
CA LEU A 7 -23.68 3.14 29.71
C LEU A 7 -23.58 2.29 30.98
N PRO A 8 -23.06 1.05 30.89
CA PRO A 8 -22.73 0.27 32.08
C PRO A 8 -21.69 1.02 32.94
N GLN A 9 -21.84 0.94 34.28
CA GLN A 9 -20.85 1.52 35.19
C GLN A 9 -19.51 0.80 35.04
N MET A 10 -18.40 1.57 35.11
CA MET A 10 -17.05 1.06 34.93
C MET A 10 -16.71 -0.04 35.93
N MET A 11 -15.98 -1.05 35.49
CA MET A 11 -15.48 -2.17 36.26
C MET A 11 -14.57 -1.76 37.43
N PRO A 12 -14.51 -2.55 38.54
CA PRO A 12 -13.68 -2.26 39.72
C PRO A 12 -12.17 -2.22 39.36
N ASN A 13 -11.43 -1.38 40.09
CA ASN A 13 -10.01 -1.01 39.89
C ASN A 13 -8.97 -2.15 39.79
N THR A 14 -9.26 -3.36 40.23
CA THR A 14 -8.30 -4.48 40.20
C THR A 14 -8.11 -5.09 38.82
N GLU A 15 -9.16 -5.07 37.98
CA GLU A 15 -9.03 -5.52 36.56
C GLU A 15 -8.36 -4.47 35.67
N ALA A 16 -8.50 -3.19 36.00
CA ALA A 16 -7.88 -2.09 35.29
C ALA A 16 -6.34 -2.14 35.30
N GLN A 17 -5.71 -2.59 36.39
CA GLN A 17 -4.25 -2.70 36.49
C GLN A 17 -3.68 -3.80 35.58
N GLY A 18 -4.34 -4.96 35.51
CA GLY A 18 -3.93 -6.05 34.64
C GLY A 18 -4.12 -5.71 33.16
N PHE A 19 -5.14 -4.93 32.84
CA PHE A 19 -5.39 -4.42 31.49
C PHE A 19 -4.29 -3.42 31.06
N THR A 20 -3.92 -2.48 31.94
CA THR A 20 -2.88 -1.47 31.66
C THR A 20 -1.52 -2.11 31.37
N ALA A 21 -1.12 -3.13 32.11
CA ALA A 21 0.14 -3.84 31.89
C ALA A 21 0.16 -4.56 30.52
N ARG A 22 -0.95 -5.23 30.16
CA ARG A 22 -1.08 -5.91 28.85
C ARG A 22 -1.05 -4.92 27.69
N GLU A 23 -1.69 -3.77 27.82
CA GLU A 23 -1.68 -2.71 26.80
C GLU A 23 -0.27 -2.14 26.62
N SER A 24 0.49 -1.94 27.69
CA SER A 24 1.88 -1.49 27.61
C SER A 24 2.76 -2.49 26.83
N TRP A 25 2.65 -3.79 27.11
CA TRP A 25 3.37 -4.82 26.36
C TRP A 25 2.95 -4.89 24.89
N ARG A 26 1.68 -4.66 24.59
CA ARG A 26 1.18 -4.57 23.22
C ARG A 26 1.82 -3.41 22.46
N ILE A 27 1.98 -2.25 23.09
CA ILE A 27 2.64 -1.09 22.48
C ILE A 27 4.11 -1.40 22.12
N PHE A 28 4.84 -2.09 23.00
CA PHE A 28 6.21 -2.53 22.69
C PHE A 28 6.24 -3.49 21.49
N GLY A 29 5.28 -4.40 21.36
CA GLY A 29 5.13 -5.26 20.19
C GLY A 29 4.93 -4.47 18.89
N ILE A 30 4.07 -3.45 18.93
CA ILE A 30 3.84 -2.53 17.80
C ILE A 30 5.14 -1.79 17.41
N MET A 31 5.86 -1.25 18.39
CA MET A 31 7.14 -0.59 18.16
C MET A 31 8.17 -1.53 17.52
N ALA A 32 8.21 -2.78 17.97
CA ALA A 32 9.10 -3.79 17.41
C ALA A 32 8.81 -4.06 15.92
N GLU A 33 7.53 -4.12 15.51
CA GLU A 33 7.15 -4.26 14.10
C GLU A 33 7.63 -3.08 13.24
N PHE A 34 7.54 -1.85 13.74
CA PHE A 34 8.05 -0.68 13.03
C PHE A 34 9.58 -0.71 12.88
N VAL A 35 10.29 -1.08 13.93
CA VAL A 35 11.76 -1.16 13.91
C VAL A 35 12.20 -2.29 12.96
N GLU A 36 11.68 -3.49 13.12
CA GLU A 36 12.02 -4.65 12.29
C GLU A 36 11.71 -4.39 10.81
N GLY A 37 10.49 -3.92 10.51
CA GLY A 37 10.08 -3.60 9.14
C GLY A 37 10.98 -2.53 8.51
N THR A 38 11.31 -1.47 9.26
CA THR A 38 12.18 -0.41 8.76
C THR A 38 13.59 -0.92 8.47
N GLU A 39 14.20 -1.69 9.39
CA GLU A 39 15.54 -2.24 9.20
C GLU A 39 15.60 -3.21 8.02
N ARG A 40 14.62 -4.10 7.94
CA ARG A 40 14.60 -5.16 6.93
C ARG A 40 14.37 -4.63 5.51
N LEU A 41 13.64 -3.51 5.39
CA LEU A 41 13.30 -2.92 4.10
C LEU A 41 14.28 -1.81 3.64
N LYS A 42 15.30 -1.47 4.41
CA LYS A 42 16.32 -0.47 4.00
C LYS A 42 16.92 -0.71 2.60
N PRO A 43 17.27 -1.95 2.21
CA PRO A 43 17.99 -2.19 0.95
C PRO A 43 17.10 -2.18 -0.30
N ILE A 44 15.76 -2.08 -0.19
CA ILE A 44 14.86 -2.29 -1.32
C ILE A 44 14.62 -1.05 -2.20
N ARG A 45 15.23 0.10 -1.88
CA ARG A 45 15.00 1.33 -2.65
C ARG A 45 15.80 1.38 -3.94
N PRO A 46 15.20 1.93 -5.03
CA PRO A 46 13.81 2.42 -5.17
C PRO A 46 12.80 1.27 -5.26
N ALA A 47 11.57 1.47 -4.73
CA ALA A 47 10.55 0.43 -4.72
C ALA A 47 9.18 0.93 -5.18
N VAL A 48 8.41 0.06 -5.84
CA VAL A 48 7.04 0.30 -6.30
C VAL A 48 6.09 -0.64 -5.58
N SER A 49 5.03 -0.10 -4.98
CA SER A 49 3.99 -0.92 -4.36
C SER A 49 2.89 -1.26 -5.37
N ILE A 50 2.54 -2.55 -5.47
CA ILE A 50 1.46 -3.04 -6.33
C ILE A 50 0.34 -3.59 -5.44
N PHE A 51 -0.86 -3.03 -5.59
CA PHE A 51 -2.08 -3.42 -4.89
C PHE A 51 -3.07 -4.08 -5.83
N GLY A 52 -3.87 -5.02 -5.32
CA GLY A 52 -4.92 -5.67 -6.09
C GLY A 52 -5.59 -6.81 -5.34
N SER A 53 -6.53 -7.47 -6.01
CA SER A 53 -7.36 -8.52 -5.42
C SER A 53 -6.59 -9.79 -5.06
N ALA A 54 -6.79 -10.30 -3.86
CA ALA A 54 -6.35 -11.62 -3.44
C ALA A 54 -7.12 -12.78 -4.12
N ARG A 55 -8.22 -12.48 -4.82
CA ARG A 55 -9.15 -13.46 -5.40
C ARG A 55 -8.97 -13.66 -6.89
N THR A 56 -8.06 -12.93 -7.52
CA THR A 56 -7.77 -13.09 -8.97
C THR A 56 -7.09 -14.41 -9.20
N ALA A 57 -7.68 -15.25 -10.06
CA ALA A 57 -7.11 -16.54 -10.39
C ALA A 57 -5.86 -16.41 -11.27
N PRO A 58 -4.92 -17.38 -11.23
CA PRO A 58 -3.68 -17.31 -12.02
C PRO A 58 -3.87 -17.28 -13.54
N ASP A 59 -4.98 -17.77 -14.05
CA ASP A 59 -5.35 -17.76 -15.46
C ASP A 59 -6.12 -16.49 -15.89
N HIS A 60 -6.37 -15.57 -14.96
CA HIS A 60 -7.07 -14.32 -15.25
C HIS A 60 -6.16 -13.31 -15.94
N PRO A 61 -6.63 -12.54 -16.97
CA PRO A 61 -5.83 -11.56 -17.67
C PRO A 61 -5.18 -10.50 -16.75
N TYR A 62 -5.81 -10.15 -15.63
CA TYR A 62 -5.23 -9.23 -14.65
C TYR A 62 -4.00 -9.81 -13.96
N TYR A 63 -3.97 -11.12 -13.70
CA TYR A 63 -2.81 -11.78 -13.12
C TYR A 63 -1.61 -11.71 -14.07
N GLU A 64 -1.80 -12.13 -15.31
CA GLU A 64 -0.75 -12.08 -16.35
C GLU A 64 -0.22 -10.65 -16.56
N LYS A 65 -1.13 -9.68 -16.67
CA LYS A 65 -0.75 -8.26 -16.83
C LYS A 65 0.06 -7.76 -15.63
N THR A 66 -0.34 -8.11 -14.41
CA THR A 66 0.38 -7.74 -13.18
C THR A 66 1.77 -8.36 -13.15
N GLU A 67 1.89 -9.64 -13.46
CA GLU A 67 3.18 -10.35 -13.55
C GLU A 67 4.11 -9.65 -14.55
N ARG A 68 3.60 -9.25 -15.71
CA ARG A 68 4.35 -8.53 -16.74
C ARG A 68 4.81 -7.14 -16.27
N ILE A 69 3.91 -6.35 -15.65
CA ILE A 69 4.29 -5.03 -15.06
C ILE A 69 5.38 -5.20 -14.02
N ALA A 70 5.19 -6.12 -13.08
CA ALA A 70 6.14 -6.36 -12.00
C ALA A 70 7.50 -6.84 -12.50
N ARG A 71 7.51 -7.70 -13.53
CA ARG A 71 8.75 -8.15 -14.18
C ARG A 71 9.50 -6.99 -14.81
N GLN A 72 8.82 -6.15 -15.56
CA GLN A 72 9.44 -5.00 -16.24
C GLN A 72 9.95 -3.96 -15.24
N LEU A 73 9.21 -3.71 -14.13
CA LEU A 73 9.67 -2.85 -13.03
C LEU A 73 10.94 -3.40 -12.39
N SER A 74 10.97 -4.69 -12.09
CA SER A 74 12.13 -5.35 -11.50
C SER A 74 13.35 -5.32 -12.45
N ASP A 75 13.15 -5.56 -13.73
CA ASP A 75 14.20 -5.48 -14.75
C ASP A 75 14.71 -4.04 -14.96
N ALA A 76 13.89 -3.02 -14.73
CA ALA A 76 14.23 -1.61 -14.74
C ALA A 76 14.94 -1.13 -13.45
N GLY A 77 15.10 -1.99 -12.44
CA GLY A 77 15.84 -1.67 -11.22
C GLY A 77 14.97 -1.30 -10.00
N PHE A 78 13.64 -1.39 -10.12
CA PHE A 78 12.74 -1.14 -9.00
C PHE A 78 12.42 -2.41 -8.24
N SER A 79 12.59 -2.42 -6.93
CA SER A 79 12.02 -3.47 -6.09
C SER A 79 10.49 -3.40 -6.14
N VAL A 80 9.83 -4.54 -6.08
CA VAL A 80 8.36 -4.59 -6.10
C VAL A 80 7.84 -5.03 -4.74
N ILE A 81 6.97 -4.24 -4.16
CA ILE A 81 6.32 -4.52 -2.88
C ILE A 81 4.88 -4.94 -3.15
N SER A 82 4.45 -6.05 -2.57
CA SER A 82 3.05 -6.47 -2.55
C SER A 82 2.60 -6.87 -1.14
N GLY A 83 1.32 -7.17 -1.00
CA GLY A 83 0.79 -7.68 0.26
C GLY A 83 1.16 -9.14 0.58
N GLY A 84 1.95 -9.79 -0.27
CA GLY A 84 2.51 -11.13 -0.02
C GLY A 84 1.53 -12.30 -0.09
N GLY A 85 0.23 -12.06 -0.29
CA GLY A 85 -0.81 -13.08 -0.40
C GLY A 85 -1.00 -13.62 -1.82
N PRO A 86 -2.13 -14.31 -2.09
CA PRO A 86 -2.47 -14.85 -3.39
C PRO A 86 -2.96 -13.78 -4.39
N GLY A 87 -3.31 -14.19 -5.59
CA GLY A 87 -3.91 -13.39 -6.63
C GLY A 87 -2.98 -12.33 -7.18
N ILE A 88 -3.42 -11.08 -7.24
CA ILE A 88 -2.60 -9.97 -7.77
C ILE A 88 -1.29 -9.79 -6.97
N MET A 89 -1.31 -10.03 -5.66
CA MET A 89 -0.11 -9.95 -4.83
C MET A 89 0.93 -11.01 -5.22
N GLU A 90 0.46 -12.23 -5.50
CA GLU A 90 1.32 -13.31 -5.99
C GLU A 90 1.85 -12.99 -7.39
N ALA A 91 1.00 -12.51 -8.31
CA ALA A 91 1.41 -12.11 -9.64
C ALA A 91 2.51 -11.04 -9.61
N ALA A 92 2.36 -10.03 -8.75
CA ALA A 92 3.35 -8.99 -8.55
C ALA A 92 4.68 -9.55 -8.01
N ASN A 93 4.61 -10.37 -6.98
CA ASN A 93 5.81 -11.01 -6.43
C ASN A 93 6.47 -11.95 -7.45
N LYS A 94 5.69 -12.77 -8.16
CA LYS A 94 6.20 -13.70 -9.17
C LYS A 94 6.93 -12.96 -10.30
N GLY A 95 6.33 -11.91 -10.84
CA GLY A 95 6.96 -11.09 -11.87
C GLY A 95 8.30 -10.53 -11.41
N ALA A 96 8.34 -9.95 -10.21
CA ALA A 96 9.56 -9.36 -9.64
C ALA A 96 10.63 -10.42 -9.31
N TYR A 97 10.24 -11.55 -8.72
CA TYR A 97 11.13 -12.63 -8.32
C TYR A 97 11.97 -13.18 -9.47
N PHE A 98 11.39 -13.26 -10.65
CA PHE A 98 12.11 -13.65 -11.86
C PHE A 98 12.79 -12.46 -12.57
N GLY A 99 12.71 -11.25 -12.04
CA GLY A 99 13.40 -10.06 -12.50
C GLY A 99 14.80 -9.88 -11.91
N LYS A 100 15.29 -8.64 -11.92
CA LYS A 100 16.64 -8.29 -11.47
C LYS A 100 16.68 -7.67 -10.07
N SER A 101 15.55 -7.15 -9.59
CA SER A 101 15.43 -6.42 -8.33
C SER A 101 14.54 -7.20 -7.34
N PRO A 102 14.69 -6.98 -6.03
CA PRO A 102 14.01 -7.76 -5.01
C PRO A 102 12.49 -7.77 -5.11
N SER A 103 11.91 -8.94 -4.90
CA SER A 103 10.48 -9.16 -4.66
C SER A 103 10.19 -9.14 -3.17
N VAL A 104 9.27 -8.28 -2.74
CA VAL A 104 8.98 -8.03 -1.33
C VAL A 104 7.52 -8.32 -1.01
N GLY A 105 7.28 -9.19 -0.03
CA GLY A 105 5.96 -9.46 0.53
C GLY A 105 5.81 -8.85 1.91
N LEU A 106 4.88 -7.92 2.07
CA LEU A 106 4.45 -7.41 3.36
C LEU A 106 3.20 -8.15 3.81
N ASN A 107 3.40 -9.29 4.48
CA ASN A 107 2.32 -10.17 4.89
C ASN A 107 1.57 -9.63 6.12
N ILE A 108 0.32 -10.01 6.30
CA ILE A 108 -0.47 -9.72 7.49
C ILE A 108 -0.96 -11.02 8.12
N GLN A 109 -0.83 -11.13 9.42
CA GLN A 109 -1.40 -12.24 10.15
C GLN A 109 -2.91 -12.04 10.27
N LEU A 110 -3.68 -12.93 9.64
CA LEU A 110 -5.13 -12.93 9.68
C LEU A 110 -5.65 -14.07 10.58
N PRO A 111 -6.85 -13.93 11.16
CA PRO A 111 -7.49 -15.02 11.92
C PRO A 111 -7.74 -16.28 11.10
N MET A 112 -7.88 -16.14 9.78
CA MET A 112 -7.94 -17.24 8.82
C MET A 112 -6.55 -17.42 8.21
N GLU A 113 -6.10 -18.68 8.05
CA GLU A 113 -4.82 -18.99 7.43
C GLU A 113 -4.72 -18.39 6.01
N GLN A 114 -3.89 -17.41 5.85
CA GLN A 114 -3.45 -16.92 4.55
C GLN A 114 -1.97 -17.24 4.42
N GLN A 115 -1.65 -18.18 3.53
CA GLN A 115 -0.26 -18.51 3.26
C GLN A 115 0.39 -17.42 2.42
N ALA A 116 1.62 -17.05 2.81
CA ALA A 116 2.46 -16.19 1.99
C ALA A 116 2.76 -16.89 0.65
N ASN A 117 2.73 -16.14 -0.46
CA ASN A 117 3.11 -16.71 -1.75
C ASN A 117 4.62 -17.01 -1.77
N PRO A 118 5.07 -18.00 -2.60
CA PRO A 118 6.46 -18.48 -2.58
C PRO A 118 7.46 -17.55 -3.30
N TYR A 119 7.02 -16.47 -3.92
CA TYR A 119 7.83 -15.61 -4.79
C TYR A 119 8.35 -14.36 -4.07
N GLN A 120 8.82 -14.48 -2.82
CA GLN A 120 9.29 -13.37 -2.01
C GLN A 120 10.77 -13.55 -1.66
N ASP A 121 11.64 -12.65 -2.15
CA ASP A 121 13.04 -12.56 -1.70
C ASP A 121 13.10 -12.02 -0.27
N ILE A 122 12.22 -11.06 0.04
CA ILE A 122 12.04 -10.52 1.38
C ILE A 122 10.58 -10.72 1.79
N SER A 123 10.39 -11.48 2.85
CA SER A 123 9.07 -11.76 3.44
C SER A 123 9.02 -11.19 4.86
N GLN A 124 8.16 -10.19 5.08
CA GLN A 124 7.93 -9.56 6.38
C GLN A 124 6.47 -9.74 6.80
N THR A 125 6.24 -10.28 7.99
CA THR A 125 4.88 -10.49 8.52
C THR A 125 4.58 -9.49 9.62
N PHE A 126 3.43 -8.86 9.54
CA PHE A 126 2.90 -7.91 10.51
C PHE A 126 1.67 -8.48 11.21
N GLN A 127 1.51 -8.17 12.49
CA GLN A 127 0.29 -8.45 13.25
C GLN A 127 -0.72 -7.29 13.15
N HIS A 128 -0.20 -6.05 12.92
CA HIS A 128 -1.00 -4.84 12.91
C HIS A 128 -1.06 -4.22 11.50
N PHE A 129 -2.28 -3.97 11.02
CA PHE A 129 -2.51 -3.36 9.71
C PHE A 129 -1.81 -2.02 9.55
N PHE A 130 -1.87 -1.14 10.54
CA PHE A 130 -1.28 0.19 10.47
C PHE A 130 0.26 0.17 10.37
N ALA A 131 0.93 -0.78 11.01
CA ALA A 131 2.37 -0.94 10.88
C ALA A 131 2.75 -1.37 9.46
N ARG A 132 2.00 -2.32 8.88
CA ARG A 132 2.15 -2.74 7.49
C ARG A 132 1.89 -1.60 6.50
N LYS A 133 0.79 -0.87 6.65
CA LYS A 133 0.42 0.28 5.82
C LYS A 133 1.50 1.36 5.79
N PHE A 134 2.05 1.67 6.96
CA PHE A 134 3.18 2.59 7.07
C PHE A 134 4.36 2.16 6.18
N MET A 135 4.70 0.87 6.13
CA MET A 135 5.80 0.38 5.29
C MET A 135 5.50 0.54 3.80
N PHE A 136 4.26 0.29 3.35
CA PHE A 136 3.87 0.57 1.97
C PHE A 136 4.09 2.03 1.59
N VAL A 137 3.69 2.95 2.45
CA VAL A 137 3.83 4.40 2.20
C VAL A 137 5.29 4.83 2.26
N LYS A 138 6.02 4.41 3.29
CA LYS A 138 7.41 4.84 3.56
C LYS A 138 8.37 4.45 2.45
N PHE A 139 8.22 3.28 1.88
CA PHE A 139 9.20 2.73 0.94
C PHE A 139 8.83 2.91 -0.54
N ALA A 140 7.57 3.16 -0.86
CA ALA A 140 7.14 3.33 -2.24
C ALA A 140 7.56 4.67 -2.84
N ILE A 141 7.93 4.63 -4.12
CA ILE A 141 8.13 5.80 -4.98
C ILE A 141 7.02 5.93 -6.05
N ALA A 142 6.17 4.93 -6.16
CA ALA A 142 4.97 4.90 -6.99
C ALA A 142 4.02 3.81 -6.48
N TYR A 143 2.74 3.96 -6.80
CA TYR A 143 1.71 2.96 -6.57
C TYR A 143 1.11 2.51 -7.88
N VAL A 144 1.03 1.20 -8.08
CA VAL A 144 0.28 0.55 -9.17
C VAL A 144 -0.90 -0.17 -8.56
N VAL A 145 -2.10 0.16 -8.99
CA VAL A 145 -3.34 -0.35 -8.40
C VAL A 145 -4.11 -1.12 -9.46
N MET A 146 -4.11 -2.44 -9.31
CA MET A 146 -4.88 -3.38 -10.12
C MET A 146 -6.31 -3.51 -9.58
N PRO A 147 -7.25 -4.06 -10.35
CA PRO A 147 -8.59 -4.34 -9.87
C PRO A 147 -8.60 -5.09 -8.54
N GLY A 148 -9.43 -4.63 -7.58
CA GLY A 148 -9.50 -5.24 -6.28
C GLY A 148 -10.71 -4.80 -5.44
N GLY A 149 -10.81 -5.37 -4.25
CA GLY A 149 -11.90 -5.09 -3.31
C GLY A 149 -11.54 -4.03 -2.26
N PHE A 150 -12.20 -4.13 -1.09
CA PHE A 150 -12.06 -3.14 -0.02
C PHE A 150 -10.61 -2.95 0.45
N GLY A 151 -9.81 -4.02 0.57
CA GLY A 151 -8.41 -3.88 0.97
C GLY A 151 -7.56 -3.11 -0.05
N THR A 152 -7.86 -3.27 -1.35
CA THR A 152 -7.21 -2.50 -2.41
C THR A 152 -7.64 -1.03 -2.39
N LEU A 153 -8.93 -0.76 -2.18
CA LEU A 153 -9.46 0.59 -2.04
C LEU A 153 -8.93 1.29 -0.79
N ASP A 154 -8.79 0.57 0.31
CA ASP A 154 -8.23 1.07 1.56
C ASP A 154 -6.80 1.60 1.38
N GLU A 155 -5.93 0.85 0.71
CA GLU A 155 -4.57 1.28 0.40
C GLU A 155 -4.55 2.44 -0.62
N LEU A 156 -5.40 2.40 -1.65
CA LEU A 156 -5.51 3.47 -2.64
C LEU A 156 -5.95 4.79 -1.98
N LEU A 157 -7.02 4.77 -1.20
CA LEU A 157 -7.58 5.99 -0.62
C LEU A 157 -6.68 6.56 0.49
N GLU A 158 -5.99 5.73 1.24
CA GLU A 158 -4.97 6.18 2.19
C GLU A 158 -3.82 6.89 1.46
N ALA A 159 -3.25 6.26 0.41
CA ALA A 159 -2.19 6.87 -0.39
C ALA A 159 -2.62 8.23 -0.97
N MET A 160 -3.83 8.31 -1.53
CA MET A 160 -4.38 9.56 -2.06
C MET A 160 -4.56 10.62 -0.98
N THR A 161 -5.09 10.25 0.19
CA THR A 161 -5.29 11.16 1.32
C THR A 161 -3.95 11.73 1.80
N LEU A 162 -2.93 10.89 1.95
CA LEU A 162 -1.60 11.33 2.39
C LEU A 162 -0.93 12.26 1.38
N ILE A 163 -1.08 12.00 0.09
CA ILE A 163 -0.55 12.86 -0.98
C ILE A 163 -1.33 14.19 -1.03
N GLN A 164 -2.66 14.13 -0.99
CA GLN A 164 -3.54 15.30 -1.01
C GLN A 164 -3.24 16.27 0.14
N THR A 165 -3.07 15.72 1.35
CA THR A 165 -2.83 16.50 2.57
C THR A 165 -1.37 16.93 2.75
N GLY A 166 -0.48 16.54 1.83
CA GLY A 166 0.95 16.85 1.92
C GLY A 166 1.70 16.08 3.02
N LYS A 167 1.09 15.00 3.56
CA LYS A 167 1.74 14.12 4.54
C LYS A 167 2.68 13.11 3.87
N SER A 168 2.47 12.81 2.59
CA SER A 168 3.36 11.99 1.78
C SER A 168 3.81 12.78 0.54
N ARG A 169 4.89 12.31 -0.06
CA ARG A 169 5.43 12.86 -1.31
C ARG A 169 4.41 12.71 -2.45
N LYS A 170 4.45 13.65 -3.40
CA LYS A 170 3.70 13.51 -4.66
C LYS A 170 4.40 12.46 -5.52
N ILE A 171 3.88 11.25 -5.52
CA ILE A 171 4.37 10.12 -6.31
C ILE A 171 3.24 9.63 -7.24
N PRO A 172 3.57 8.97 -8.36
CA PRO A 172 2.56 8.44 -9.27
C PRO A 172 1.63 7.44 -8.57
N VAL A 173 0.31 7.62 -8.74
CA VAL A 173 -0.72 6.65 -8.39
C VAL A 173 -1.37 6.22 -9.70
N ILE A 174 -1.07 5.01 -10.15
CA ILE A 174 -1.47 4.50 -11.45
C ILE A 174 -2.51 3.41 -11.27
N LEU A 175 -3.73 3.66 -11.76
CA LEU A 175 -4.78 2.65 -11.86
C LEU A 175 -4.65 1.92 -13.19
N VAL A 176 -4.62 0.61 -13.14
CA VAL A 176 -4.55 -0.26 -14.33
C VAL A 176 -5.89 -0.98 -14.50
N GLU A 177 -6.34 -1.15 -15.73
CA GLU A 177 -7.68 -1.63 -16.11
C GLU A 177 -8.75 -0.53 -16.00
N SER A 178 -8.70 0.43 -16.92
CA SER A 178 -9.61 1.57 -17.00
C SER A 178 -11.09 1.17 -16.92
N ALA A 179 -11.46 0.08 -17.59
CA ALA A 179 -12.83 -0.44 -17.58
C ALA A 179 -13.35 -0.77 -16.17
N PHE A 180 -12.47 -1.22 -15.27
CA PHE A 180 -12.82 -1.49 -13.87
C PHE A 180 -12.95 -0.20 -13.06
N TRP A 181 -12.06 0.76 -13.30
CA TRP A 181 -11.94 1.96 -12.44
C TRP A 181 -12.85 3.12 -12.85
N ASN A 182 -13.31 3.17 -14.12
CA ASN A 182 -14.08 4.29 -14.64
C ASN A 182 -15.30 4.64 -13.79
N GLY A 183 -16.04 3.64 -13.31
CA GLY A 183 -17.22 3.89 -12.46
C GLY A 183 -16.89 4.60 -11.13
N LEU A 184 -15.75 4.24 -10.50
CA LEU A 184 -15.28 4.89 -9.29
C LEU A 184 -14.81 6.34 -9.58
N LEU A 185 -14.06 6.51 -10.66
CA LEU A 185 -13.54 7.83 -11.06
C LEU A 185 -14.67 8.78 -11.48
N ASP A 186 -15.69 8.26 -12.16
CA ASP A 186 -16.86 9.04 -12.49
C ASP A 186 -17.63 9.45 -11.23
N TRP A 187 -17.78 8.56 -10.25
CA TRP A 187 -18.37 8.90 -8.97
C TRP A 187 -17.55 9.97 -8.22
N PHE A 188 -16.22 9.89 -8.23
CA PHE A 188 -15.39 10.95 -7.65
C PHE A 188 -15.65 12.31 -8.30
N LYS A 189 -15.73 12.36 -9.65
CA LYS A 189 -15.99 13.60 -10.40
C LYS A 189 -17.41 14.12 -10.18
N THR A 190 -18.40 13.25 -10.33
CA THR A 190 -19.81 13.64 -10.32
C THR A 190 -20.40 13.83 -8.94
N THR A 191 -19.74 13.30 -7.91
CA THR A 191 -20.21 13.38 -6.52
C THR A 191 -19.21 14.12 -5.64
N LEU A 192 -18.01 13.60 -5.44
CA LEU A 192 -17.08 14.21 -4.48
C LEU A 192 -16.64 15.62 -4.90
N VAL A 193 -16.34 15.82 -6.17
CA VAL A 193 -15.96 17.15 -6.69
C VAL A 193 -17.16 18.08 -6.70
N SER A 194 -18.33 17.65 -7.20
CA SER A 194 -19.52 18.51 -7.30
C SER A 194 -20.07 18.93 -5.94
N GLU A 195 -19.98 18.06 -4.94
CA GLU A 195 -20.37 18.35 -3.56
C GLU A 195 -19.27 19.09 -2.76
N GLY A 196 -18.13 19.38 -3.38
CA GLY A 196 -17.02 20.09 -2.74
C GLY A 196 -16.29 19.27 -1.67
N MET A 197 -16.41 17.93 -1.68
CA MET A 197 -15.71 17.04 -0.73
C MET A 197 -14.22 16.91 -1.05
N ILE A 198 -13.86 17.06 -2.34
CA ILE A 198 -12.48 17.14 -2.82
C ILE A 198 -12.36 18.28 -3.82
N HIS A 199 -11.14 18.81 -4.02
CA HIS A 199 -10.88 19.81 -5.02
C HIS A 199 -10.78 19.18 -6.42
N PRO A 200 -11.24 19.85 -7.51
CA PRO A 200 -11.11 19.30 -8.88
C PRO A 200 -9.69 18.89 -9.26
N ASN A 201 -8.68 19.59 -8.76
CA ASN A 201 -7.27 19.28 -9.00
C ASN A 201 -6.80 17.97 -8.32
N ASP A 202 -7.52 17.46 -7.32
CA ASP A 202 -7.18 16.20 -6.65
C ASP A 202 -7.33 15.01 -7.60
N MET A 203 -8.16 15.14 -8.64
CA MET A 203 -8.28 14.14 -9.70
C MET A 203 -6.97 13.95 -10.49
N ASN A 204 -6.09 14.96 -10.51
CA ASN A 204 -4.80 14.88 -11.17
C ASN A 204 -3.75 14.04 -10.38
N LEU A 205 -4.09 13.62 -9.17
CA LEU A 205 -3.26 12.69 -8.39
C LEU A 205 -3.27 11.28 -8.97
N ILE A 206 -4.26 10.95 -9.79
CA ILE A 206 -4.48 9.63 -10.37
C ILE A 206 -4.15 9.65 -11.86
N GLN A 207 -3.44 8.63 -12.30
CA GLN A 207 -3.24 8.31 -13.70
C GLN A 207 -3.93 6.97 -14.01
N VAL A 208 -4.53 6.86 -15.20
CA VAL A 208 -5.13 5.59 -15.67
C VAL A 208 -4.31 5.13 -16.88
N ILE A 209 -3.64 4.00 -16.75
CA ILE A 209 -2.74 3.47 -17.77
C ILE A 209 -2.93 1.96 -17.86
N ASP A 210 -3.35 1.44 -19.01
CA ASP A 210 -3.68 0.02 -19.17
C ASP A 210 -2.53 -0.81 -19.75
N GLU A 211 -1.60 -0.18 -20.48
CA GLU A 211 -0.49 -0.88 -21.10
C GLU A 211 0.70 -1.01 -20.15
N PRO A 212 1.20 -2.24 -19.91
CA PRO A 212 2.31 -2.49 -18.98
C PRO A 212 3.54 -1.63 -19.23
N GLU A 213 3.95 -1.48 -20.49
CA GLU A 213 5.12 -0.69 -20.87
C GLU A 213 4.97 0.78 -20.48
N LYS A 214 3.79 1.35 -20.71
CA LYS A 214 3.50 2.75 -20.36
C LYS A 214 3.45 2.98 -18.86
N VAL A 215 3.00 1.98 -18.07
CA VAL A 215 3.05 2.03 -16.60
C VAL A 215 4.50 2.17 -16.13
N VAL A 216 5.39 1.32 -16.66
CA VAL A 216 6.82 1.33 -16.31
C VAL A 216 7.47 2.64 -16.77
N ASP A 217 7.19 3.08 -17.98
CA ASP A 217 7.73 4.35 -18.52
C ASP A 217 7.29 5.55 -17.68
N ALA A 218 6.02 5.61 -17.25
CA ALA A 218 5.51 6.70 -16.41
C ALA A 218 6.24 6.77 -15.06
N ILE A 219 6.48 5.61 -14.43
CA ILE A 219 7.20 5.51 -13.16
C ILE A 219 8.67 5.88 -13.35
N PHE A 220 9.32 5.35 -14.37
CA PHE A 220 10.72 5.60 -14.65
C PHE A 220 10.97 7.09 -14.96
N ASN A 221 10.15 7.70 -15.82
CA ASN A 221 10.24 9.11 -16.17
C ASN A 221 10.03 10.02 -14.94
N HIS A 222 9.06 9.68 -14.09
CA HIS A 222 8.86 10.42 -12.85
C HIS A 222 10.09 10.34 -11.94
N TYR A 223 10.64 9.14 -11.76
CA TYR A 223 11.83 8.91 -10.95
C TYR A 223 13.06 9.63 -11.48
N GLN A 224 13.26 9.60 -12.80
CA GLN A 224 14.38 10.28 -13.48
C GLN A 224 14.26 11.81 -13.39
N THR A 225 13.07 12.36 -13.67
CA THR A 225 12.82 13.80 -13.67
C THR A 225 12.95 14.41 -12.27
N ARG A 226 12.54 13.67 -11.26
CA ARG A 226 12.65 14.09 -9.87
C ARG A 226 14.08 14.05 -9.33
N GLY A 227 14.97 13.28 -9.96
CA GLY A 227 16.31 12.97 -9.47
C GLY A 227 16.32 11.72 -8.56
N PHE A 228 17.47 11.06 -8.55
CA PHE A 228 17.64 9.75 -7.86
C PHE A 228 17.71 9.86 -6.33
N LEU A 229 17.92 11.05 -5.80
CA LEU A 229 18.00 11.27 -4.35
C LEU A 229 16.77 12.03 -3.85
N PRO A 230 16.26 11.72 -2.66
CA PRO A 230 15.20 12.51 -2.04
C PRO A 230 15.65 13.96 -1.87
N LEU A 231 14.77 14.91 -2.14
CA LEU A 231 15.01 16.31 -1.84
C LEU A 231 15.08 16.51 -0.31
N PRO A 232 15.82 17.52 0.21
CA PRO A 232 15.89 17.80 1.65
C PRO A 232 14.50 17.89 2.32
N GLU A 233 13.54 18.55 1.68
CA GLU A 233 12.16 18.69 2.14
C GLU A 233 11.42 17.34 2.21
N GLU A 234 11.76 16.40 1.34
CA GLU A 234 11.19 15.05 1.34
C GLU A 234 11.79 14.17 2.45
N HIS A 235 13.03 14.42 2.86
CA HIS A 235 13.63 13.77 4.02
C HIS A 235 12.83 14.08 5.29
N GLU A 236 12.43 15.34 5.49
CA GLU A 236 11.60 15.72 6.64
C GLU A 236 10.20 15.08 6.57
N LEU A 237 9.56 15.07 5.39
CA LEU A 237 8.27 14.38 5.21
C LEU A 237 8.36 12.89 5.52
N MET A 238 9.45 12.23 5.13
CA MET A 238 9.67 10.80 5.40
C MET A 238 9.97 10.49 6.87
N LEU A 239 10.45 11.47 7.64
CA LEU A 239 10.67 11.34 9.08
C LEU A 239 9.40 11.60 9.88
N ASN A 240 8.43 12.34 9.29
CA ASN A 240 7.18 12.77 9.93
C ASN A 240 5.95 11.95 9.47
N LEU A 241 6.18 10.86 8.73
CA LEU A 241 5.14 9.90 8.34
C LEU A 241 4.66 9.06 9.52
#